data_3c29d5347b62641869781c07e37bc824
#
_entry.id   3c29d5347b62641869781c07e37bc824
#
_cell.length_a   1.000
_cell.length_b   1.000
_cell.length_c   1.000
_cell.angle_alpha   90.00
_cell.angle_beta   90.00
_cell.angle_gamma   90.00
#
_symmetry.space_group_name_H-M   'P 1'
#
loop_
_entity.id
_entity.type
_entity.pdbx_description
1 polymer ?
#
loop_
_entity_poly.entity_id
_entity_poly.type
_entity_poly.pdbx_seq_one_letter_code
_entity_poly.pdbx_strand_id
1 'polypeptide(L)'
;MADKVLTISIAAYNLSERIDQCLASFASSKFIDDIELIVTNDGSKDDTARKVEKWVERYPNSIRLINKKNEGAGSTVNSGILHATGKYFKMVDGDDWVENIDEFVSFLKNCDSDRVVSDYTFYDNSKKAKDRTESFSLPKGCFHFDDEWDKIPNERHALCFKTEIRKSIHLDNGFYTDVEYLLFPLTKVKTVSYFTKPVYIYRVGQRNQSVSPQSRRKHVLDHEAVLSHVLSWLNDNKDKRSPQHLSFVLKRAVSLVDNQRVIYLLFKPSKKQKTKIKSFVQEISRNEELYSLYKQNKKLKLLTKSHYLLYSLACRLVQRKEGR
;
A
#
# COMPACT_ATOMS: atom_id res chain seq x y z
N MET A 1 -6.31 29.55 -7.47
CA MET A 1 -5.55 28.49 -8.17
C MET A 1 -6.59 27.61 -8.86
N ALA A 2 -6.34 27.19 -10.11
CA ALA A 2 -7.25 26.24 -10.75
C ALA A 2 -7.34 24.96 -9.91
N ASP A 3 -8.54 24.39 -9.79
CA ASP A 3 -8.75 23.17 -9.00
C ASP A 3 -8.01 22.01 -9.65
N LYS A 4 -7.05 21.42 -8.95
CA LYS A 4 -6.31 20.26 -9.42
C LYS A 4 -7.23 19.03 -9.50
N VAL A 5 -7.07 18.24 -10.55
CA VAL A 5 -7.85 17.01 -10.76
C VAL A 5 -7.25 15.85 -9.97
N LEU A 6 -5.91 15.75 -9.94
CA LEU A 6 -5.19 14.61 -9.37
C LEU A 6 -4.01 15.07 -8.53
N THR A 7 -3.99 14.70 -7.26
CA THR A 7 -2.80 14.75 -6.41
C THR A 7 -2.10 13.41 -6.42
N ILE A 8 -0.81 13.42 -6.76
CA ILE A 8 0.10 12.27 -6.61
C ILE A 8 1.01 12.52 -5.40
N SER A 9 0.94 11.64 -4.42
CA SER A 9 1.87 11.62 -3.29
C SER A 9 3.03 10.69 -3.61
N ILE A 10 4.25 11.24 -3.65
CA ILE A 10 5.48 10.52 -3.99
C ILE A 10 6.36 10.46 -2.76
N ALA A 11 6.58 9.23 -2.23
CA ALA A 11 7.52 8.96 -1.17
C ALA A 11 8.95 8.89 -1.74
N ALA A 12 9.88 9.65 -1.17
CA ALA A 12 11.26 9.68 -1.64
C ALA A 12 12.26 9.54 -0.47
N TYR A 13 13.12 8.51 -0.55
CA TYR A 13 14.24 8.30 0.36
C TYR A 13 15.41 7.64 -0.35
N ASN A 14 16.52 8.38 -0.57
CA ASN A 14 17.70 7.94 -1.29
C ASN A 14 17.37 7.36 -2.69
N LEU A 15 16.72 8.17 -3.53
CA LEU A 15 16.25 7.81 -4.87
C LEU A 15 16.89 8.67 -5.97
N SER A 16 18.09 9.19 -5.77
CA SER A 16 18.76 10.06 -6.74
C SER A 16 18.92 9.45 -8.13
N GLU A 17 19.00 8.13 -8.25
CA GLU A 17 19.10 7.43 -9.54
C GLU A 17 17.76 7.24 -10.27
N ARG A 18 16.62 7.46 -9.59
CA ARG A 18 15.30 7.03 -10.10
C ARG A 18 14.25 8.12 -10.13
N ILE A 19 14.34 9.09 -9.22
CA ILE A 19 13.32 10.13 -9.04
C ILE A 19 13.06 10.92 -10.32
N ASP A 20 14.08 11.12 -11.16
CA ASP A 20 13.94 11.82 -12.44
C ASP A 20 13.01 11.07 -13.41
N GLN A 21 13.09 9.72 -13.46
CA GLN A 21 12.18 8.92 -14.29
C GLN A 21 10.74 9.00 -13.79
N CYS A 22 10.54 8.95 -12.48
CA CYS A 22 9.23 9.11 -11.87
C CYS A 22 8.61 10.46 -12.27
N LEU A 23 9.30 11.56 -12.00
CA LEU A 23 8.78 12.91 -12.26
C LEU A 23 8.61 13.20 -13.75
N ALA A 24 9.53 12.74 -14.61
CA ALA A 24 9.44 12.90 -16.05
C ALA A 24 8.18 12.25 -16.64
N SER A 25 7.74 11.11 -16.08
CA SER A 25 6.55 10.40 -16.56
C SER A 25 5.24 11.21 -16.38
N PHE A 26 5.19 12.06 -15.37
CA PHE A 26 4.09 12.99 -15.16
C PHE A 26 4.27 14.30 -15.96
N ALA A 27 5.49 14.83 -15.96
CA ALA A 27 5.82 16.10 -16.62
C ALA A 27 5.64 16.06 -18.14
N SER A 28 5.62 14.86 -18.74
CA SER A 28 5.29 14.67 -20.17
C SER A 28 3.81 14.79 -20.49
N SER A 29 2.94 14.86 -19.48
CA SER A 29 1.50 14.98 -19.67
C SER A 29 1.11 16.37 -20.20
N LYS A 30 0.21 16.41 -21.18
CA LYS A 30 -0.44 17.65 -21.61
C LYS A 30 -1.36 18.24 -20.53
N PHE A 31 -1.69 17.47 -19.49
CA PHE A 31 -2.50 17.87 -18.34
C PHE A 31 -1.66 18.13 -17.09
N ILE A 32 -0.36 18.45 -17.24
CA ILE A 32 0.52 18.69 -16.08
C ILE A 32 -0.03 19.76 -15.13
N ASP A 33 -0.73 20.76 -15.66
CA ASP A 33 -1.35 21.82 -14.85
C ASP A 33 -2.59 21.35 -14.06
N ASP A 34 -3.21 20.24 -14.44
CA ASP A 34 -4.29 19.59 -13.70
C ASP A 34 -3.77 18.61 -12.62
N ILE A 35 -2.47 18.35 -12.63
CA ILE A 35 -1.81 17.40 -11.70
C ILE A 35 -1.05 18.19 -10.63
N GLU A 36 -1.11 17.70 -9.40
CA GLU A 36 -0.28 18.12 -8.29
C GLU A 36 0.62 16.97 -7.86
N LEU A 37 1.93 17.11 -7.97
CA LEU A 37 2.92 16.15 -7.48
C LEU A 37 3.48 16.64 -6.14
N ILE A 38 3.22 15.93 -5.06
CA ILE A 38 3.78 16.21 -3.74
C ILE A 38 4.87 15.19 -3.46
N VAL A 39 6.11 15.59 -3.63
CA VAL A 39 7.28 14.76 -3.31
C VAL A 39 7.66 14.99 -1.86
N THR A 40 7.49 13.98 -1.02
CA THR A 40 7.93 14.02 0.37
C THR A 40 9.28 13.32 0.51
N ASN A 41 10.34 14.11 0.68
CA ASN A 41 11.69 13.64 0.96
C ASN A 41 11.83 13.31 2.45
N ASP A 42 11.94 12.02 2.76
CA ASP A 42 12.03 11.48 4.13
C ASP A 42 13.47 11.48 4.66
N GLY A 43 14.16 12.61 4.52
CA GLY A 43 15.51 12.80 5.04
C GLY A 43 16.58 12.06 4.22
N SER A 44 16.51 12.10 2.89
CA SER A 44 17.53 11.54 2.00
C SER A 44 18.92 12.13 2.28
N LYS A 45 19.94 11.29 2.12
CA LYS A 45 21.36 11.65 2.29
C LYS A 45 22.11 11.75 0.97
N ASP A 46 21.44 11.41 -0.14
CA ASP A 46 21.94 11.52 -1.51
C ASP A 46 21.38 12.77 -2.21
N ASP A 47 21.57 12.88 -3.50
CA ASP A 47 21.14 14.02 -4.33
C ASP A 47 19.60 14.06 -4.61
N THR A 48 18.79 13.23 -3.95
CA THR A 48 17.35 13.16 -4.21
C THR A 48 16.67 14.53 -4.10
N ALA A 49 16.85 15.24 -2.99
CA ALA A 49 16.23 16.55 -2.78
C ALA A 49 16.62 17.55 -3.86
N ARG A 50 17.93 17.69 -4.15
CA ARG A 50 18.47 18.61 -5.16
C ARG A 50 17.92 18.33 -6.57
N LYS A 51 17.70 17.06 -6.91
CA LYS A 51 17.07 16.71 -8.18
C LYS A 51 15.61 17.12 -8.23
N VAL A 52 14.86 16.90 -7.17
CA VAL A 52 13.44 17.30 -7.10
C VAL A 52 13.31 18.83 -7.15
N GLU A 53 14.20 19.60 -6.51
CA GLU A 53 14.21 21.07 -6.56
C GLU A 53 14.26 21.58 -8.00
N LYS A 54 15.09 20.99 -8.89
CA LYS A 54 15.12 21.35 -10.31
C LYS A 54 13.80 21.11 -11.03
N TRP A 55 13.05 20.07 -10.63
CA TRP A 55 11.71 19.83 -11.17
C TRP A 55 10.69 20.83 -10.64
N VAL A 56 10.79 21.25 -9.36
CA VAL A 56 9.97 22.32 -8.78
C VAL A 56 10.21 23.65 -9.51
N GLU A 57 11.47 24.03 -9.78
CA GLU A 57 11.82 25.22 -10.56
C GLU A 57 11.18 25.21 -11.96
N ARG A 58 11.16 24.05 -12.61
CA ARG A 58 10.62 23.89 -13.96
C ARG A 58 9.09 23.83 -13.99
N TYR A 59 8.44 23.29 -12.94
CA TYR A 59 6.99 23.10 -12.85
C TYR A 59 6.45 23.59 -11.49
N PRO A 60 6.60 24.90 -11.16
CA PRO A 60 6.31 25.42 -9.83
C PRO A 60 4.83 25.34 -9.44
N ASN A 61 3.92 25.28 -10.40
CA ASN A 61 2.48 25.16 -10.16
C ASN A 61 2.00 23.70 -10.00
N SER A 62 2.86 22.72 -10.30
CA SER A 62 2.48 21.31 -10.36
C SER A 62 3.33 20.41 -9.49
N ILE A 63 4.55 20.79 -9.15
CA ILE A 63 5.46 19.97 -8.34
C ILE A 63 5.84 20.73 -7.07
N ARG A 64 5.70 20.06 -5.93
CA ARG A 64 6.09 20.56 -4.61
C ARG A 64 7.02 19.58 -3.93
N LEU A 65 8.09 20.08 -3.34
CA LEU A 65 8.99 19.30 -2.47
C LEU A 65 8.68 19.62 -1.00
N ILE A 66 8.54 18.58 -0.18
CA ILE A 66 8.45 18.66 1.27
C ILE A 66 9.63 17.91 1.85
N ASN A 67 10.55 18.62 2.50
CA ASN A 67 11.68 18.02 3.21
C ASN A 67 11.31 17.79 4.68
N LYS A 68 11.54 16.58 5.20
CA LYS A 68 11.31 16.23 6.61
C LYS A 68 12.39 15.29 7.15
N LYS A 69 12.44 15.13 8.47
CA LYS A 69 13.25 14.07 9.09
C LYS A 69 12.69 12.70 8.72
N ASN A 70 13.56 11.69 8.64
CA ASN A 70 13.13 10.33 8.35
C ASN A 70 12.25 9.77 9.48
N GLU A 71 11.01 9.47 9.14
CA GLU A 71 10.00 8.89 10.05
C GLU A 71 9.28 7.69 9.40
N GLY A 72 9.72 7.28 8.21
CA GLY A 72 9.21 6.11 7.51
C GLY A 72 8.14 6.41 6.45
N ALA A 73 7.83 5.38 5.67
CA ALA A 73 7.02 5.49 4.47
C ALA A 73 5.60 6.04 4.74
N GLY A 74 4.94 5.61 5.81
CA GLY A 74 3.60 6.09 6.17
C GLY A 74 3.57 7.58 6.46
N SER A 75 4.63 8.12 7.07
CA SER A 75 4.74 9.55 7.35
C SER A 75 4.81 10.40 6.08
N THR A 76 5.41 9.88 5.01
CA THR A 76 5.44 10.57 3.70
C THR A 76 4.06 10.63 3.08
N VAL A 77 3.29 9.55 3.20
CA VAL A 77 1.91 9.49 2.71
C VAL A 77 1.00 10.44 3.48
N ASN A 78 1.11 10.46 4.83
CA ASN A 78 0.37 11.40 5.67
C ASN A 78 0.68 12.86 5.28
N SER A 79 1.94 13.17 5.00
CA SER A 79 2.35 14.49 4.49
C SER A 79 1.69 14.80 3.14
N GLY A 80 1.69 13.84 2.21
CA GLY A 80 1.01 14.00 0.92
C GLY A 80 -0.49 14.22 1.07
N ILE A 81 -1.17 13.45 1.93
CA ILE A 81 -2.60 13.59 2.21
C ILE A 81 -2.93 14.97 2.79
N LEU A 82 -2.12 15.45 3.74
CA LEU A 82 -2.32 16.74 4.40
C LEU A 82 -2.31 17.90 3.40
N HIS A 83 -1.40 17.86 2.43
CA HIS A 83 -1.19 18.94 1.48
C HIS A 83 -1.97 18.77 0.15
N ALA A 84 -2.64 17.64 -0.05
CA ALA A 84 -3.37 17.35 -1.27
C ALA A 84 -4.48 18.37 -1.56
N THR A 85 -4.55 18.87 -2.80
CA THR A 85 -5.59 19.81 -3.25
C THR A 85 -6.42 19.27 -4.41
N GLY A 86 -5.95 18.24 -5.11
CA GLY A 86 -6.67 17.63 -6.23
C GLY A 86 -7.95 16.90 -5.81
N LYS A 87 -8.90 16.79 -6.74
CA LYS A 87 -10.14 16.02 -6.54
C LYS A 87 -9.86 14.57 -6.15
N TYR A 88 -8.86 13.97 -6.77
CA TYR A 88 -8.42 12.59 -6.53
C TYR A 88 -7.00 12.54 -5.97
N PHE A 89 -6.72 11.48 -5.20
CA PHE A 89 -5.44 11.21 -4.56
C PHE A 89 -4.94 9.81 -4.91
N LYS A 90 -3.68 9.72 -5.36
CA LYS A 90 -2.99 8.46 -5.66
C LYS A 90 -1.58 8.48 -5.09
N MET A 91 -1.15 7.32 -4.55
CA MET A 91 0.25 7.12 -4.15
C MET A 91 1.08 6.57 -5.30
N VAL A 92 2.30 7.07 -5.44
CA VAL A 92 3.32 6.51 -6.33
C VAL A 92 4.65 6.47 -5.59
N ASP A 93 5.38 5.36 -5.66
CA ASP A 93 6.73 5.28 -5.12
C ASP A 93 7.71 6.03 -6.04
N GLY A 94 8.65 6.73 -5.46
CA GLY A 94 9.58 7.55 -6.24
C GLY A 94 10.60 6.75 -7.07
N ASP A 95 10.64 5.42 -6.95
CA ASP A 95 11.42 4.50 -7.79
C ASP A 95 10.58 3.83 -8.90
N ASP A 96 9.29 4.12 -8.95
CA ASP A 96 8.33 3.71 -9.97
C ASP A 96 7.94 4.88 -10.89
N TRP A 97 7.08 4.66 -11.88
CA TRP A 97 6.60 5.70 -12.78
C TRP A 97 5.21 5.38 -13.33
N VAL A 98 4.65 6.25 -14.17
CA VAL A 98 3.31 6.08 -14.73
C VAL A 98 3.30 6.04 -16.25
N GLU A 99 2.23 5.49 -16.80
CA GLU A 99 1.87 5.54 -18.21
C GLU A 99 0.38 5.85 -18.37
N ASN A 100 -0.06 6.18 -19.59
CA ASN A 100 -1.44 6.53 -19.92
C ASN A 100 -2.01 7.64 -19.02
N ILE A 101 -1.17 8.55 -18.53
CA ILE A 101 -1.54 9.57 -17.56
C ILE A 101 -2.53 10.59 -18.14
N ASP A 102 -2.43 10.90 -19.42
CA ASP A 102 -3.34 11.83 -20.11
C ASP A 102 -4.77 11.29 -20.15
N GLU A 103 -4.92 10.03 -20.54
CA GLU A 103 -6.22 9.37 -20.58
C GLU A 103 -6.77 9.18 -19.16
N PHE A 104 -5.92 8.91 -18.19
CA PHE A 104 -6.33 8.76 -16.80
C PHE A 104 -6.83 10.08 -16.22
N VAL A 105 -6.13 11.19 -16.42
CA VAL A 105 -6.58 12.53 -15.99
C VAL A 105 -7.88 12.92 -16.69
N SER A 106 -7.97 12.68 -18.00
CA SER A 106 -9.20 12.92 -18.76
C SER A 106 -10.39 12.12 -18.22
N PHE A 107 -10.17 10.85 -17.83
CA PHE A 107 -11.17 10.02 -17.17
C PHE A 107 -11.58 10.59 -15.81
N LEU A 108 -10.62 11.01 -14.97
CA LEU A 108 -10.88 11.54 -13.64
C LEU A 108 -11.66 12.87 -13.67
N LYS A 109 -11.50 13.71 -14.70
CA LYS A 109 -12.28 14.94 -14.88
C LYS A 109 -13.78 14.67 -14.93
N ASN A 110 -14.19 13.55 -15.52
CA ASN A 110 -15.57 13.14 -15.70
C ASN A 110 -16.03 12.06 -14.69
N CYS A 111 -15.15 11.65 -13.77
CA CYS A 111 -15.45 10.64 -12.76
C CYS A 111 -15.89 11.32 -11.47
N ASP A 112 -16.87 10.70 -10.76
CA ASP A 112 -17.28 11.14 -9.43
C ASP A 112 -17.41 9.99 -8.43
N SER A 113 -16.79 8.85 -8.72
CA SER A 113 -16.75 7.71 -7.81
C SER A 113 -15.80 7.94 -6.64
N ASP A 114 -16.10 7.35 -5.50
CA ASP A 114 -15.30 7.46 -4.28
C ASP A 114 -13.92 6.85 -4.44
N ARG A 115 -13.83 5.79 -5.26
CA ARG A 115 -12.61 5.05 -5.57
C ARG A 115 -12.52 4.77 -7.06
N VAL A 116 -11.33 4.89 -7.61
CA VAL A 116 -11.03 4.47 -8.99
C VAL A 116 -10.01 3.35 -8.93
N VAL A 117 -10.27 2.28 -9.68
CA VAL A 117 -9.35 1.17 -9.93
C VAL A 117 -8.76 1.35 -11.33
N SER A 118 -7.47 1.12 -11.50
CA SER A 118 -6.79 1.05 -12.80
C SER A 118 -5.95 -0.20 -12.88
N ASP A 119 -5.68 -0.67 -14.09
CA ASP A 119 -4.65 -1.69 -14.32
C ASP A 119 -3.28 -1.14 -13.92
N TYR A 120 -2.31 -2.03 -13.73
CA TYR A 120 -0.90 -1.66 -13.55
C TYR A 120 0.02 -2.72 -14.17
N THR A 121 1.23 -2.31 -14.52
CA THR A 121 2.21 -3.16 -15.21
C THR A 121 3.42 -3.41 -14.30
N PHE A 122 3.86 -4.65 -14.23
CA PHE A 122 5.15 -5.00 -13.62
C PHE A 122 6.29 -4.72 -14.61
N TYR A 123 7.36 -4.12 -14.10
CA TYR A 123 8.62 -3.94 -14.82
C TYR A 123 9.72 -4.73 -14.13
N ASP A 124 10.26 -5.73 -14.80
CA ASP A 124 11.38 -6.52 -14.29
C ASP A 124 12.70 -5.76 -14.49
N ASN A 125 13.26 -5.28 -13.38
CA ASN A 125 14.50 -4.51 -13.41
C ASN A 125 15.73 -5.33 -13.87
N SER A 126 15.70 -6.65 -13.69
CA SER A 126 16.77 -7.53 -14.14
C SER A 126 16.77 -7.71 -15.65
N LYS A 127 15.59 -7.79 -16.25
CA LYS A 127 15.38 -7.89 -17.71
C LYS A 127 15.32 -6.51 -18.39
N LYS A 128 15.21 -5.42 -17.62
CA LYS A 128 14.96 -4.06 -18.10
C LYS A 128 13.77 -3.96 -19.07
N ALA A 129 12.70 -4.68 -18.76
CA ALA A 129 11.51 -4.78 -19.62
C ALA A 129 10.21 -4.88 -18.82
N LYS A 130 9.10 -4.47 -19.44
CA LYS A 130 7.76 -4.79 -18.93
C LYS A 130 7.58 -6.31 -18.95
N ASP A 131 7.06 -6.87 -17.85
CA ASP A 131 6.90 -8.32 -17.66
C ASP A 131 5.44 -8.73 -17.90
N ARG A 132 4.52 -8.21 -17.08
CA ARG A 132 3.09 -8.49 -17.20
C ARG A 132 2.26 -7.29 -16.74
N THR A 133 1.04 -7.23 -17.26
CA THR A 133 0.02 -6.28 -16.78
C THR A 133 -1.01 -7.01 -15.93
N GLU A 134 -1.31 -6.47 -14.76
CA GLU A 134 -2.39 -6.92 -13.90
C GLU A 134 -3.64 -6.15 -14.30
N SER A 135 -4.64 -6.87 -14.80
CA SER A 135 -5.93 -6.32 -15.23
C SER A 135 -7.07 -6.97 -14.45
N PHE A 136 -8.16 -6.24 -14.28
CA PHE A 136 -9.27 -6.64 -13.42
C PHE A 136 -10.57 -6.83 -14.22
N SER A 137 -11.35 -7.84 -13.83
CA SER A 137 -12.67 -8.12 -14.43
C SER A 137 -13.75 -7.37 -13.65
N LEU A 138 -13.78 -6.05 -13.83
CA LEU A 138 -14.74 -5.14 -13.18
C LEU A 138 -15.69 -4.53 -14.22
N PRO A 139 -16.91 -4.13 -13.82
CA PRO A 139 -17.85 -3.44 -14.70
C PRO A 139 -17.28 -2.13 -15.26
N LYS A 140 -17.69 -1.78 -16.47
CA LYS A 140 -17.41 -0.45 -17.05
C LYS A 140 -18.31 0.58 -16.39
N GLY A 141 -17.78 1.81 -16.22
CA GLY A 141 -18.50 2.91 -15.59
C GLY A 141 -18.45 2.87 -14.06
N CYS A 142 -19.43 3.52 -13.44
CA CYS A 142 -19.58 3.58 -12.00
C CYS A 142 -20.47 2.44 -11.49
N PHE A 143 -20.04 1.76 -10.43
CA PHE A 143 -20.79 0.69 -9.77
C PHE A 143 -20.66 0.78 -8.25
N HIS A 144 -21.54 0.11 -7.52
CA HIS A 144 -21.45 0.04 -6.07
C HIS A 144 -20.38 -0.96 -5.62
N PHE A 145 -19.63 -0.60 -4.58
CA PHE A 145 -18.58 -1.45 -4.01
C PHE A 145 -19.11 -2.84 -3.62
N ASP A 146 -20.30 -2.89 -3.03
CA ASP A 146 -20.90 -4.12 -2.53
C ASP A 146 -21.28 -5.13 -3.64
N ASP A 147 -21.48 -4.67 -4.87
CA ASP A 147 -21.85 -5.53 -5.99
C ASP A 147 -20.67 -6.36 -6.52
N GLU A 148 -19.44 -5.84 -6.37
CA GLU A 148 -18.23 -6.44 -6.95
C GLU A 148 -17.08 -6.57 -5.93
N TRP A 149 -17.38 -6.54 -4.65
CA TRP A 149 -16.40 -6.44 -3.56
C TRP A 149 -15.29 -7.50 -3.60
N ASP A 150 -15.60 -8.73 -4.03
CA ASP A 150 -14.68 -9.85 -4.08
C ASP A 150 -13.71 -9.81 -5.28
N LYS A 151 -14.01 -9.00 -6.30
CA LYS A 151 -13.19 -8.77 -7.49
C LYS A 151 -12.35 -7.50 -7.41
N ILE A 152 -12.65 -6.60 -6.45
CA ILE A 152 -11.92 -5.34 -6.30
C ILE A 152 -10.50 -5.62 -5.79
N PRO A 153 -9.45 -5.08 -6.46
CA PRO A 153 -8.07 -5.34 -6.10
C PRO A 153 -7.69 -4.77 -4.72
N ASN A 154 -6.68 -5.39 -4.14
CA ASN A 154 -6.08 -4.99 -2.86
C ASN A 154 -4.69 -4.33 -3.03
N GLU A 155 -4.25 -4.14 -4.25
CA GLU A 155 -2.96 -3.58 -4.58
C GLU A 155 -3.04 -2.06 -4.66
N ARG A 156 -2.25 -1.35 -3.84
CA ARG A 156 -2.22 0.12 -3.82
C ARG A 156 -1.88 0.74 -5.18
N HIS A 157 -1.13 0.01 -6.02
CA HIS A 157 -0.76 0.45 -7.37
C HIS A 157 -1.97 0.67 -8.26
N ALA A 158 -3.03 -0.15 -8.08
CA ALA A 158 -4.27 -0.05 -8.82
C ALA A 158 -5.20 1.08 -8.32
N LEU A 159 -4.95 1.70 -7.17
CA LEU A 159 -5.94 2.50 -6.46
C LEU A 159 -5.73 4.00 -6.57
N CYS A 160 -6.86 4.71 -6.71
CA CYS A 160 -7.00 6.14 -6.58
C CYS A 160 -8.30 6.43 -5.79
N PHE A 161 -8.31 7.42 -4.91
CA PHE A 161 -9.46 7.75 -4.06
C PHE A 161 -9.82 9.22 -4.17
N LYS A 162 -11.07 9.58 -3.93
CA LYS A 162 -11.40 10.98 -3.66
C LYS A 162 -10.55 11.51 -2.51
N THR A 163 -9.97 12.68 -2.67
CA THR A 163 -9.07 13.29 -1.69
C THR A 163 -9.76 13.54 -0.36
N GLU A 164 -11.03 13.93 -0.35
CA GLU A 164 -11.82 14.14 0.85
C GLU A 164 -11.94 12.88 1.72
N ILE A 165 -12.04 11.69 1.11
CA ILE A 165 -12.03 10.41 1.82
C ILE A 165 -10.66 10.18 2.46
N ARG A 166 -9.58 10.48 1.75
CA ARG A 166 -8.22 10.28 2.25
C ARG A 166 -7.86 11.24 3.39
N LYS A 167 -8.26 12.50 3.30
CA LYS A 167 -8.00 13.52 4.35
C LYS A 167 -8.58 13.18 5.71
N SER A 168 -9.57 12.32 5.77
CA SER A 168 -10.19 11.87 7.02
C SER A 168 -9.47 10.70 7.69
N ILE A 169 -8.31 10.26 7.16
CA ILE A 169 -7.63 9.04 7.58
C ILE A 169 -6.15 9.34 7.81
N HIS A 170 -5.65 8.90 8.96
CA HIS A 170 -4.24 8.95 9.32
C HIS A 170 -3.66 7.53 9.31
N LEU A 171 -2.46 7.38 8.76
CA LEU A 171 -1.74 6.10 8.71
C LEU A 171 -0.64 6.10 9.78
N ASP A 172 -0.21 4.91 10.20
CA ASP A 172 1.02 4.79 10.98
C ASP A 172 2.22 5.34 10.20
N ASN A 173 3.24 5.81 10.90
CA ASN A 173 4.38 6.43 10.21
C ASN A 173 5.33 5.42 9.56
N GLY A 174 5.43 4.21 10.11
CA GLY A 174 6.41 3.19 9.74
C GLY A 174 6.21 2.52 8.37
N PHE A 175 6.64 1.26 8.29
CA PHE A 175 6.48 0.41 7.11
C PHE A 175 5.14 -0.35 7.15
N TYR A 176 4.73 -0.91 6.00
CA TYR A 176 3.52 -1.75 5.82
C TYR A 176 2.18 -1.02 5.96
N THR A 177 2.19 0.30 5.95
CA THR A 177 0.99 1.15 6.04
C THR A 177 0.11 1.12 4.78
N ASP A 178 0.54 0.43 3.74
CA ASP A 178 -0.26 0.13 2.56
C ASP A 178 -1.57 -0.61 2.91
N VAL A 179 -1.57 -1.43 3.96
CA VAL A 179 -2.79 -2.10 4.46
C VAL A 179 -3.79 -1.09 5.00
N GLU A 180 -3.34 -0.12 5.80
CA GLU A 180 -4.18 0.97 6.32
C GLU A 180 -4.67 1.88 5.19
N TYR A 181 -3.79 2.17 4.24
CA TYR A 181 -4.14 2.91 3.02
C TYR A 181 -5.29 2.25 2.25
N LEU A 182 -5.35 0.94 2.24
CA LEU A 182 -6.39 0.15 1.59
C LEU A 182 -7.70 0.11 2.38
N LEU A 183 -7.61 -0.17 3.68
CA LEU A 183 -8.75 -0.59 4.49
C LEU A 183 -9.50 0.58 5.13
N PHE A 184 -8.78 1.59 5.63
CA PHE A 184 -9.43 2.66 6.40
C PHE A 184 -10.40 3.53 5.59
N PRO A 185 -10.20 3.78 4.28
CA PRO A 185 -11.17 4.49 3.47
C PRO A 185 -12.51 3.75 3.30
N LEU A 186 -12.54 2.43 3.47
CA LEU A 186 -13.69 1.60 3.11
C LEU A 186 -14.97 1.94 3.87
N THR A 187 -14.88 2.54 5.07
CA THR A 187 -16.07 3.03 5.77
C THR A 187 -16.81 4.14 5.02
N LYS A 188 -16.15 4.78 4.04
CA LYS A 188 -16.66 5.91 3.27
C LYS A 188 -16.79 5.64 1.77
N VAL A 189 -16.18 4.57 1.27
CA VAL A 189 -16.25 4.17 -0.14
C VAL A 189 -17.55 3.44 -0.41
N LYS A 190 -18.40 4.00 -1.26
CA LYS A 190 -19.66 3.40 -1.73
C LYS A 190 -19.60 3.08 -3.21
N THR A 191 -18.94 3.93 -3.99
CA THR A 191 -18.89 3.85 -5.45
C THR A 191 -17.48 3.63 -5.95
N VAL A 192 -17.36 2.83 -7.01
CA VAL A 192 -16.10 2.48 -7.66
C VAL A 192 -16.24 2.67 -9.17
N SER A 193 -15.20 3.18 -9.81
CA SER A 193 -15.07 3.17 -11.27
C SER A 193 -13.82 2.44 -11.68
N TYR A 194 -13.85 1.80 -12.85
CA TYR A 194 -12.72 1.07 -13.40
C TYR A 194 -12.19 1.72 -14.69
N PHE A 195 -10.91 2.06 -14.66
CA PHE A 195 -10.15 2.55 -15.81
C PHE A 195 -9.32 1.40 -16.39
N THR A 196 -9.68 0.92 -17.58
CA THR A 196 -9.20 -0.33 -18.20
C THR A 196 -7.84 -0.22 -18.89
N LYS A 197 -6.96 0.68 -18.41
CA LYS A 197 -5.58 0.81 -18.90
C LYS A 197 -4.61 0.84 -17.71
N PRO A 198 -3.38 0.34 -17.89
CA PRO A 198 -2.37 0.45 -16.85
C PRO A 198 -1.95 1.91 -16.67
N VAL A 199 -1.95 2.36 -15.40
CA VAL A 199 -1.51 3.70 -15.01
C VAL A 199 -0.19 3.65 -14.26
N TYR A 200 0.03 2.63 -13.47
CA TYR A 200 1.21 2.48 -12.62
C TYR A 200 2.16 1.44 -13.20
N ILE A 201 3.45 1.78 -13.28
CA ILE A 201 4.52 0.83 -13.64
C ILE A 201 5.28 0.49 -12.37
N TYR A 202 5.09 -0.73 -11.88
CA TYR A 202 5.68 -1.25 -10.65
C TYR A 202 7.00 -1.96 -10.94
N ARG A 203 8.10 -1.40 -10.45
CA ARG A 203 9.43 -1.96 -10.61
C ARG A 203 9.69 -3.09 -9.61
N VAL A 204 10.01 -4.27 -10.12
CA VAL A 204 10.34 -5.46 -9.32
C VAL A 204 11.77 -5.94 -9.60
N GLY A 205 12.25 -6.89 -8.79
CA GLY A 205 13.60 -7.47 -8.99
C GLY A 205 14.74 -6.57 -8.52
N GLN A 206 14.49 -5.69 -7.56
CA GLN A 206 15.50 -4.85 -6.93
C GLN A 206 16.12 -5.53 -5.70
N ARG A 207 17.40 -5.25 -5.45
CA ARG A 207 18.03 -5.57 -4.16
C ARG A 207 17.43 -4.66 -3.07
N ASN A 208 17.22 -5.19 -1.87
CA ASN A 208 16.72 -4.45 -0.69
C ASN A 208 15.25 -4.01 -0.73
N GLN A 209 14.38 -4.71 -1.44
CA GLN A 209 12.94 -4.46 -1.35
C GLN A 209 12.42 -4.67 0.08
N SER A 210 11.40 -3.88 0.47
CA SER A 210 10.75 -3.93 1.81
C SER A 210 10.22 -5.32 2.17
N VAL A 211 9.86 -6.12 1.17
CA VAL A 211 9.35 -7.49 1.32
C VAL A 211 10.45 -8.55 1.55
N SER A 212 11.74 -8.20 1.51
CA SER A 212 12.82 -9.16 1.74
C SER A 212 12.79 -9.69 3.19
N PRO A 213 13.24 -10.95 3.44
CA PRO A 213 13.26 -11.53 4.79
C PRO A 213 14.08 -10.71 5.79
N GLN A 214 15.15 -10.06 5.32
CA GLN A 214 15.98 -9.19 6.15
C GLN A 214 15.21 -7.93 6.56
N SER A 215 14.55 -7.27 5.62
CA SER A 215 13.73 -6.09 5.86
C SER A 215 12.56 -6.43 6.81
N ARG A 216 11.86 -7.54 6.57
CA ARG A 216 10.76 -8.01 7.43
C ARG A 216 11.21 -8.25 8.89
N ARG A 217 12.40 -8.81 9.12
CA ARG A 217 12.94 -8.93 10.48
C ARG A 217 13.27 -7.59 11.11
N LYS A 218 13.85 -6.67 10.34
CA LYS A 218 14.22 -5.33 10.82
C LYS A 218 12.98 -4.52 11.24
N HIS A 219 11.91 -4.62 10.47
CA HIS A 219 10.68 -3.85 10.62
C HIS A 219 9.52 -4.65 11.25
N VAL A 220 9.84 -5.66 12.07
CA VAL A 220 8.81 -6.49 12.74
C VAL A 220 7.90 -5.69 13.65
N LEU A 221 8.40 -4.65 14.31
CA LEU A 221 7.61 -3.80 15.20
C LEU A 221 6.66 -2.90 14.42
N ASP A 222 7.07 -2.39 13.26
CA ASP A 222 6.21 -1.62 12.37
C ASP A 222 5.02 -2.48 11.91
N HIS A 223 5.27 -3.74 11.54
CA HIS A 223 4.21 -4.65 11.14
C HIS A 223 3.29 -5.03 12.31
N GLU A 224 3.81 -5.15 13.54
CA GLU A 224 3.01 -5.34 14.76
C GLU A 224 2.11 -4.13 15.03
N ALA A 225 2.64 -2.91 14.91
CA ALA A 225 1.89 -1.67 15.10
C ALA A 225 0.74 -1.55 14.11
N VAL A 226 1.00 -1.71 12.81
CA VAL A 226 -0.02 -1.69 11.76
C VAL A 226 -1.09 -2.75 12.01
N LEU A 227 -0.71 -3.97 12.39
CA LEU A 227 -1.69 -5.01 12.71
C LEU A 227 -2.57 -4.62 13.89
N SER A 228 -1.98 -4.12 14.98
CA SER A 228 -2.73 -3.66 16.17
C SER A 228 -3.70 -2.54 15.80
N HIS A 229 -3.26 -1.57 14.99
CA HIS A 229 -4.09 -0.46 14.52
C HIS A 229 -5.24 -0.97 13.62
N VAL A 230 -4.99 -1.91 12.70
CA VAL A 230 -6.04 -2.53 11.87
C VAL A 230 -7.05 -3.29 12.73
N LEU A 231 -6.61 -3.99 13.77
CA LEU A 231 -7.51 -4.71 14.67
C LEU A 231 -8.39 -3.75 15.50
N SER A 232 -7.81 -2.66 16.01
CA SER A 232 -8.57 -1.60 16.69
C SER A 232 -9.60 -0.99 15.75
N TRP A 233 -9.15 -0.58 14.56
CA TRP A 233 -10.04 -0.01 13.55
C TRP A 233 -11.18 -0.96 13.15
N LEU A 234 -10.93 -2.27 13.07
CA LEU A 234 -11.95 -3.29 12.84
C LEU A 234 -13.03 -3.27 13.90
N ASN A 235 -12.65 -3.20 15.18
CA ASN A 235 -13.58 -3.17 16.31
C ASN A 235 -14.38 -1.86 16.33
N ASP A 236 -13.72 -0.70 16.14
CA ASP A 236 -14.32 0.63 16.21
C ASP A 236 -15.30 0.93 15.06
N ASN A 237 -15.20 0.17 13.98
CA ASN A 237 -16.01 0.37 12.78
C ASN A 237 -16.89 -0.84 12.42
N LYS A 238 -17.11 -1.77 13.34
CA LYS A 238 -17.87 -2.99 13.11
C LYS A 238 -19.27 -2.71 12.55
N ASP A 239 -19.98 -1.75 13.13
CA ASP A 239 -21.37 -1.43 12.79
C ASP A 239 -21.52 -0.40 11.65
N LYS A 240 -20.40 0.12 11.13
CA LYS A 240 -20.39 1.15 10.09
C LYS A 240 -20.18 0.59 8.67
N ARG A 241 -20.25 -0.74 8.52
CA ARG A 241 -19.90 -1.43 7.26
C ARG A 241 -21.01 -2.36 6.81
N SER A 242 -21.13 -2.50 5.49
CA SER A 242 -21.92 -3.58 4.92
C SER A 242 -21.25 -4.95 5.20
N PRO A 243 -21.99 -6.05 5.12
CA PRO A 243 -21.39 -7.40 5.21
C PRO A 243 -20.28 -7.64 4.18
N GLN A 244 -20.40 -7.04 2.99
CA GLN A 244 -19.43 -7.12 1.90
C GLN A 244 -18.12 -6.41 2.26
N HIS A 245 -18.21 -5.17 2.75
CA HIS A 245 -17.05 -4.44 3.26
C HIS A 245 -16.37 -5.20 4.40
N LEU A 246 -17.15 -5.74 5.34
CA LEU A 246 -16.59 -6.53 6.43
C LEU A 246 -15.86 -7.77 5.91
N SER A 247 -16.45 -8.51 4.97
CA SER A 247 -15.83 -9.68 4.35
C SER A 247 -14.52 -9.34 3.64
N PHE A 248 -14.48 -8.22 2.91
CA PHE A 248 -13.27 -7.73 2.25
C PHE A 248 -12.16 -7.42 3.26
N VAL A 249 -12.50 -6.67 4.31
CA VAL A 249 -11.54 -6.28 5.37
C VAL A 249 -11.03 -7.50 6.13
N LEU A 250 -11.91 -8.44 6.50
CA LEU A 250 -11.52 -9.65 7.21
C LEU A 250 -10.58 -10.54 6.38
N LYS A 251 -10.82 -10.72 5.07
CA LYS A 251 -9.90 -11.45 4.18
C LYS A 251 -8.50 -10.81 4.21
N ARG A 252 -8.42 -9.49 4.17
CA ARG A 252 -7.14 -8.77 4.19
C ARG A 252 -6.46 -8.85 5.55
N ALA A 253 -7.22 -8.71 6.63
CA ALA A 253 -6.72 -8.85 8.01
C ALA A 253 -6.15 -10.26 8.26
N VAL A 254 -6.81 -11.32 7.78
CA VAL A 254 -6.30 -12.70 7.84
C VAL A 254 -4.94 -12.82 7.15
N SER A 255 -4.78 -12.21 5.98
CA SER A 255 -3.49 -12.18 5.27
C SER A 255 -2.40 -11.46 6.06
N LEU A 256 -2.74 -10.32 6.69
CA LEU A 256 -1.82 -9.55 7.53
C LEU A 256 -1.39 -10.36 8.77
N VAL A 257 -2.34 -11.04 9.42
CA VAL A 257 -2.07 -11.94 10.55
C VAL A 257 -1.16 -13.10 10.14
N ASP A 258 -1.39 -13.71 8.97
CA ASP A 258 -0.53 -14.79 8.48
C ASP A 258 0.89 -14.29 8.15
N ASN A 259 1.02 -13.10 7.57
CA ASN A 259 2.30 -12.46 7.33
C ASN A 259 3.06 -12.20 8.64
N GLN A 260 2.39 -11.69 9.68
CA GLN A 260 3.02 -11.49 11.00
C GLN A 260 3.53 -12.81 11.59
N ARG A 261 2.74 -13.88 11.49
CA ARG A 261 3.18 -15.21 11.90
C ARG A 261 4.43 -15.66 11.13
N VAL A 262 4.46 -15.45 9.81
CA VAL A 262 5.63 -15.78 8.97
C VAL A 262 6.85 -14.96 9.42
N ILE A 263 6.70 -13.66 9.67
CA ILE A 263 7.79 -12.80 10.16
C ILE A 263 8.38 -13.36 11.48
N TYR A 264 7.52 -13.75 12.42
CA TYR A 264 8.02 -14.36 13.67
C TYR A 264 8.80 -15.67 13.43
N LEU A 265 8.44 -16.46 12.43
CA LEU A 265 9.15 -17.70 12.07
C LEU A 265 10.48 -17.45 11.33
N LEU A 266 10.75 -16.22 10.86
CA LEU A 266 12.04 -15.83 10.28
C LEU A 266 13.16 -15.69 11.33
N PHE A 267 12.81 -15.55 12.61
CA PHE A 267 13.81 -15.46 13.69
C PHE A 267 14.33 -16.84 14.11
N LYS A 268 15.56 -16.88 14.66
CA LYS A 268 16.10 -18.12 15.20
C LYS A 268 15.16 -18.71 16.27
N PRO A 269 14.91 -20.02 16.25
CA PRO A 269 14.05 -20.65 17.24
C PRO A 269 14.56 -20.40 18.66
N SER A 270 13.68 -19.91 19.53
CA SER A 270 13.96 -19.70 20.95
C SER A 270 12.67 -19.80 21.78
N LYS A 271 12.83 -20.02 23.10
CA LYS A 271 11.70 -20.03 24.05
C LYS A 271 10.95 -18.68 23.99
N LYS A 272 11.68 -17.55 23.94
CA LYS A 272 11.11 -16.19 23.83
C LYS A 272 10.24 -16.04 22.57
N GLN A 273 10.73 -16.45 21.41
CA GLN A 273 9.98 -16.34 20.15
C GLN A 273 8.77 -17.27 20.12
N LYS A 274 8.90 -18.49 20.68
CA LYS A 274 7.78 -19.42 20.84
C LYS A 274 6.68 -18.83 21.71
N THR A 275 7.03 -18.19 22.83
CA THR A 275 6.07 -17.48 23.68
C THR A 275 5.41 -16.32 22.94
N LYS A 276 6.18 -15.52 22.19
CA LYS A 276 5.65 -14.39 21.39
C LYS A 276 4.59 -14.84 20.40
N ILE A 277 4.83 -15.93 19.66
CA ILE A 277 3.81 -16.48 18.72
C ILE A 277 2.57 -16.98 19.46
N LYS A 278 2.72 -17.60 20.63
CA LYS A 278 1.57 -18.04 21.42
C LYS A 278 0.72 -16.87 21.88
N SER A 279 1.33 -15.83 22.46
CA SER A 279 0.64 -14.61 22.88
C SER A 279 -0.05 -13.92 21.71
N PHE A 280 0.59 -13.84 20.56
CA PHE A 280 0.03 -13.32 19.34
C PHE A 280 -1.23 -14.07 18.89
N VAL A 281 -1.20 -15.41 18.85
CA VAL A 281 -2.38 -16.21 18.48
C VAL A 281 -3.51 -16.04 19.50
N GLN A 282 -3.17 -15.89 20.77
CA GLN A 282 -4.14 -15.61 21.84
C GLN A 282 -4.78 -14.23 21.67
N GLU A 283 -4.01 -13.22 21.29
CA GLU A 283 -4.53 -11.87 21.00
C GLU A 283 -5.52 -11.91 19.83
N ILE A 284 -5.13 -12.53 18.72
CA ILE A 284 -6.03 -12.67 17.55
C ILE A 284 -7.31 -13.44 17.90
N SER A 285 -7.23 -14.39 18.84
CA SER A 285 -8.41 -15.16 19.24
C SER A 285 -9.51 -14.36 19.96
N ARG A 286 -9.20 -13.13 20.40
CA ARG A 286 -10.20 -12.21 20.99
C ARG A 286 -11.16 -11.63 19.95
N ASN A 287 -10.77 -11.61 18.67
CA ASN A 287 -11.66 -11.27 17.58
C ASN A 287 -12.19 -12.56 16.95
N GLU A 288 -13.40 -12.96 17.31
CA GLU A 288 -13.99 -14.26 16.94
C GLU A 288 -14.11 -14.44 15.42
N GLU A 289 -14.57 -13.40 14.71
CA GLU A 289 -14.79 -13.44 13.25
C GLU A 289 -13.45 -13.64 12.52
N LEU A 290 -12.44 -12.83 12.84
CA LEU A 290 -11.10 -12.94 12.27
C LEU A 290 -10.46 -14.29 12.61
N TYR A 291 -10.57 -14.72 13.86
CA TYR A 291 -9.97 -15.97 14.31
C TYR A 291 -10.65 -17.19 13.68
N SER A 292 -11.96 -17.15 13.45
CA SER A 292 -12.70 -18.19 12.75
C SER A 292 -12.16 -18.42 11.34
N LEU A 293 -11.89 -17.34 10.60
CA LEU A 293 -11.30 -17.39 9.27
C LEU A 293 -9.81 -17.81 9.36
N TYR A 294 -9.04 -17.24 10.26
CA TYR A 294 -7.62 -17.54 10.42
C TYR A 294 -7.37 -19.01 10.80
N LYS A 295 -8.23 -19.61 11.63
CA LYS A 295 -8.17 -21.04 12.00
C LYS A 295 -8.27 -21.99 10.80
N GLN A 296 -8.77 -21.56 9.66
CA GLN A 296 -8.82 -22.38 8.44
C GLN A 296 -7.43 -22.61 7.82
N ASN A 297 -6.44 -21.80 8.19
CA ASN A 297 -5.06 -21.95 7.74
C ASN A 297 -4.45 -23.28 8.25
N LYS A 298 -4.15 -24.18 7.29
CA LYS A 298 -3.62 -25.54 7.59
C LYS A 298 -2.30 -25.50 8.36
N LYS A 299 -1.42 -24.52 8.10
CA LYS A 299 -0.12 -24.37 8.76
C LYS A 299 -0.27 -23.93 10.21
N LEU A 300 -1.23 -23.03 10.48
CA LEU A 300 -1.56 -22.64 11.84
C LEU A 300 -2.15 -23.83 12.61
N LYS A 301 -3.10 -24.56 12.02
CA LYS A 301 -3.67 -25.76 12.62
C LYS A 301 -2.62 -26.75 13.04
N LEU A 302 -1.63 -27.01 12.18
CA LEU A 302 -0.54 -27.93 12.51
C LEU A 302 0.31 -27.43 13.68
N LEU A 303 0.63 -26.13 13.69
CA LEU A 303 1.43 -25.51 14.75
C LEU A 303 0.71 -25.53 16.10
N THR A 304 -0.57 -25.17 16.13
CA THR A 304 -1.38 -25.11 17.37
C THR A 304 -1.75 -26.51 17.89
N LYS A 305 -2.19 -27.44 17.01
CA LYS A 305 -2.51 -28.84 17.38
C LYS A 305 -1.28 -29.58 17.94
N SER A 306 -0.08 -29.29 17.47
CA SER A 306 1.15 -29.86 18.03
C SER A 306 1.57 -29.18 19.35
N HIS A 307 0.72 -28.34 19.96
CA HIS A 307 1.12 -27.52 21.12
C HIS A 307 2.45 -26.81 20.94
N TYR A 308 2.72 -26.39 19.68
CA TYR A 308 3.97 -25.75 19.25
C TYR A 308 5.22 -26.65 19.41
N LEU A 309 5.07 -27.97 19.44
CA LEU A 309 6.22 -28.89 19.40
C LEU A 309 6.96 -28.75 18.07
N LEU A 310 6.24 -28.57 16.97
CA LEU A 310 6.80 -28.39 15.63
C LEU A 310 7.35 -26.98 15.35
N TYR A 311 7.39 -26.08 16.34
CA TYR A 311 7.81 -24.68 16.16
C TYR A 311 9.20 -24.54 15.52
N SER A 312 10.20 -25.27 16.03
CA SER A 312 11.58 -25.20 15.50
C SER A 312 11.67 -25.70 14.04
N LEU A 313 10.88 -26.71 13.69
CA LEU A 313 10.78 -27.20 12.31
C LEU A 313 10.12 -26.15 11.41
N ALA A 314 9.03 -25.53 11.86
CA ALA A 314 8.35 -24.46 11.14
C ALA A 314 9.29 -23.28 10.83
N CYS A 315 10.10 -22.85 11.81
CA CYS A 315 11.12 -21.82 11.60
C CYS A 315 12.10 -22.20 10.50
N ARG A 316 12.66 -23.41 10.56
CA ARG A 316 13.62 -23.90 9.54
C ARG A 316 13.02 -23.95 8.15
N LEU A 317 11.78 -24.41 8.03
CA LEU A 317 11.07 -24.49 6.72
C LEU A 317 10.81 -23.10 6.14
N VAL A 318 10.33 -22.15 6.95
CA VAL A 318 10.09 -20.77 6.50
C VAL A 318 11.41 -20.11 6.11
N GLN A 319 12.47 -20.22 6.91
CA GLN A 319 13.79 -19.63 6.61
C GLN A 319 14.39 -20.20 5.31
N ARG A 320 14.21 -21.50 5.04
CA ARG A 320 14.65 -22.10 3.77
C ARG A 320 13.86 -21.61 2.56
N LYS A 321 12.56 -21.42 2.72
CA LYS A 321 11.68 -20.95 1.63
C LYS A 321 11.95 -19.49 1.27
N GLU A 322 12.09 -18.64 2.29
CA GLU A 322 12.25 -17.19 2.14
C GLU A 322 13.72 -16.80 1.90
N GLY A 323 14.67 -17.68 2.15
CA GLY A 323 16.11 -17.45 1.91
C GLY A 323 16.59 -17.90 0.53
N ARG A 324 15.68 -18.38 -0.34
CA ARG A 324 15.90 -18.69 -1.76
C ARG A 324 15.39 -17.56 -2.61
#